data_4675bf1d781abbfa1323be6dcf7a31f8
#
_entry.id   4675bf1d781abbfa1323be6dcf7a31f8
#
_cell.length_a   1.000
_cell.length_b   1.000
_cell.length_c   1.000
_cell.angle_alpha   90.00
_cell.angle_beta   90.00
_cell.angle_gamma   90.00
#
_symmetry.space_group_name_H-M   'P 1'
#
loop_
_entity.id
_entity.type
_entity.pdbx_description
1 polymer ?
#
loop_
_entity_poly.entity_id
_entity_poly.type
_entity_poly.pdbx_seq_one_letter_code
_entity_poly.pdbx_strand_id
1 'polypeptide(L)'
;MTDAPFKWTCIKCDNEISQYQEYCADCEEKQFRKIGGFLYLPLLNLFVLGYSYFSSLQITLQAALYTAGRAPIAQSSYFFIASGVNFIALLYIIYTTSLFVRKKRALPLAYTLLLAVGVAIMLLDLACTKYLFPDVALGYEQIMPIFRHILHACIWIPYFHYSVRVKKTFIR
;
A
#
# COMPACT_ATOMS: atom_id res chain seq x y z
N MET A 1 2.16 -30.97 50.70
CA MET A 1 2.73 -30.11 49.63
C MET A 1 1.59 -29.31 49.10
N THR A 2 1.47 -28.05 49.46
CA THR A 2 0.44 -27.16 48.98
C THR A 2 0.87 -26.68 47.59
N ASP A 3 0.18 -27.21 46.56
CA ASP A 3 0.38 -26.71 45.19
C ASP A 3 -0.04 -25.25 45.17
N ALA A 4 0.95 -24.36 45.05
CA ALA A 4 0.69 -22.94 44.82
C ALA A 4 -0.06 -22.80 43.53
N PRO A 5 -1.19 -22.06 43.49
CA PRO A 5 -1.95 -21.90 42.26
C PRO A 5 -1.07 -21.32 41.16
N PHE A 6 -1.03 -21.96 40.00
CA PHE A 6 -0.27 -21.51 38.86
C PHE A 6 -0.71 -20.09 38.47
N LYS A 7 0.22 -19.13 38.59
CA LYS A 7 -0.05 -17.71 38.26
C LYS A 7 0.51 -17.38 36.90
N TRP A 8 -0.34 -16.86 36.04
CA TRP A 8 0.08 -16.33 34.75
C TRP A 8 0.75 -14.98 34.93
N THR A 9 1.96 -14.83 34.44
CA THR A 9 2.75 -13.59 34.56
C THR A 9 3.10 -13.03 33.20
N CYS A 10 3.20 -11.71 33.09
CA CYS A 10 3.60 -10.98 31.88
C CYS A 10 5.06 -11.33 31.53
N ILE A 11 5.31 -11.73 30.28
CA ILE A 11 6.64 -12.14 29.78
C ILE A 11 7.71 -11.01 29.94
N LYS A 12 7.29 -9.77 30.15
CA LYS A 12 8.20 -8.62 30.16
C LYS A 12 8.39 -7.92 31.50
N CYS A 13 7.45 -8.03 32.41
CA CYS A 13 7.49 -7.33 33.71
C CYS A 13 7.01 -8.17 34.88
N ASP A 14 6.75 -9.46 34.68
CA ASP A 14 6.29 -10.43 35.67
C ASP A 14 5.01 -10.09 36.46
N ASN A 15 4.27 -9.03 36.05
CA ASN A 15 2.99 -8.69 36.63
C ASN A 15 1.94 -9.79 36.34
N GLU A 16 1.05 -10.04 37.30
CA GLU A 16 -0.03 -11.00 37.15
C GLU A 16 -0.96 -10.60 35.99
N ILE A 17 -1.26 -11.54 35.11
CA ILE A 17 -2.11 -11.38 33.92
C ILE A 17 -3.15 -12.52 33.83
N SER A 18 -4.18 -12.35 33.03
CA SER A 18 -5.16 -13.42 32.76
C SER A 18 -4.58 -14.53 31.87
N GLN A 19 -5.14 -15.73 31.97
CA GLN A 19 -4.71 -16.94 31.27
C GLN A 19 -4.57 -16.79 29.73
N TYR A 20 -5.22 -15.81 29.12
CA TYR A 20 -5.26 -15.59 27.67
C TYR A 20 -4.40 -14.41 27.21
N GLN A 21 -3.60 -13.83 28.12
CA GLN A 21 -2.76 -12.67 27.82
C GLN A 21 -1.29 -13.04 27.95
N GLU A 22 -0.48 -12.56 27.01
CA GLU A 22 0.99 -12.70 27.06
C GLU A 22 1.66 -11.49 27.73
N TYR A 23 1.01 -10.35 27.69
CA TYR A 23 1.52 -9.08 28.22
C TYR A 23 0.46 -8.38 29.07
N CYS A 24 0.89 -7.68 30.12
CA CYS A 24 0.02 -6.74 30.84
C CYS A 24 -0.31 -5.52 29.93
N ALA A 25 -1.37 -4.79 30.23
CA ALA A 25 -1.85 -3.67 29.41
C ALA A 25 -0.75 -2.64 29.13
N ASP A 26 0.09 -2.31 30.10
CA ASP A 26 1.18 -1.33 29.94
C ASP A 26 2.30 -1.84 29.03
N CYS A 27 2.68 -3.12 29.16
CA CYS A 27 3.71 -3.73 28.32
C CYS A 27 3.20 -3.94 26.89
N GLU A 28 1.94 -4.30 26.71
CA GLU A 28 1.29 -4.43 25.44
C GLU A 28 1.23 -3.08 24.71
N GLU A 29 0.79 -2.02 25.39
CA GLU A 29 0.78 -0.67 24.83
C GLU A 29 2.16 -0.22 24.40
N LYS A 30 3.18 -0.39 25.25
CA LYS A 30 4.56 -0.03 24.94
C LYS A 30 5.12 -0.79 23.75
N GLN A 31 4.77 -2.08 23.60
CA GLN A 31 5.25 -2.94 22.52
C GLN A 31 4.59 -2.65 21.18
N PHE A 32 3.28 -2.41 21.16
CA PHE A 32 2.53 -2.11 19.95
C PHE A 32 2.50 -0.61 19.62
N ARG A 33 2.90 0.27 20.52
CA ARG A 33 3.00 1.72 20.28
C ARG A 33 4.09 2.08 19.26
N LYS A 34 5.11 1.23 19.06
CA LYS A 34 6.18 1.44 18.07
C LYS A 34 5.82 0.73 16.75
N ILE A 35 5.94 1.44 15.63
CA ILE A 35 5.97 0.81 14.31
C ILE A 35 7.21 -0.08 14.29
N GLY A 36 7.05 -1.38 14.12
CA GLY A 36 8.20 -2.29 14.20
C GLY A 36 7.96 -3.61 13.45
N GLY A 37 9.07 -4.34 13.20
CA GLY A 37 9.04 -5.63 12.53
C GLY A 37 8.47 -5.55 11.12
N PHE A 38 7.56 -6.44 10.79
CA PHE A 38 7.01 -6.61 9.44
C PHE A 38 6.26 -5.38 8.87
N LEU A 39 5.83 -4.42 9.75
CA LEU A 39 5.16 -3.19 9.30
C LEU A 39 6.09 -2.21 8.55
N TYR A 40 7.41 -2.36 8.65
CA TYR A 40 8.32 -1.54 7.84
C TYR A 40 8.26 -1.86 6.35
N LEU A 41 7.91 -3.09 5.97
CA LEU A 41 7.82 -3.49 4.56
C LEU A 41 6.72 -2.74 3.79
N PRO A 42 5.46 -2.65 4.29
CA PRO A 42 4.45 -1.81 3.65
C PRO A 42 4.84 -0.33 3.61
N LEU A 43 5.51 0.18 4.64
CA LEU A 43 5.99 1.55 4.64
C LEU A 43 7.04 1.79 3.55
N LEU A 44 8.03 0.89 3.45
CA LEU A 44 9.03 0.96 2.37
C LEU A 44 8.38 0.88 1.00
N ASN A 45 7.37 0.00 0.86
CA ASN A 45 6.62 -0.10 -0.40
C ASN A 45 5.92 1.20 -0.78
N LEU A 46 5.37 1.97 0.18
CA LEU A 46 4.77 3.28 -0.12
C LEU A 46 5.79 4.25 -0.72
N PHE A 47 7.04 4.24 -0.27
CA PHE A 47 8.10 5.05 -0.87
C PHE A 47 8.46 4.59 -2.29
N VAL A 48 8.56 3.27 -2.50
CA VAL A 48 8.83 2.70 -3.84
C VAL A 48 7.69 3.03 -4.79
N LEU A 49 6.43 2.88 -4.38
CA LEU A 49 5.26 3.27 -5.16
C LEU A 49 5.25 4.77 -5.45
N GLY A 50 5.54 5.61 -4.45
CA GLY A 50 5.62 7.05 -4.62
C GLY A 50 6.65 7.46 -5.68
N TYR A 51 7.83 6.86 -5.63
CA TYR A 51 8.87 7.07 -6.66
C TYR A 51 8.40 6.61 -8.05
N SER A 52 7.78 5.43 -8.13
CA SER A 52 7.28 4.89 -9.41
C SER A 52 6.21 5.77 -10.03
N TYR A 53 5.21 6.21 -9.26
CA TYR A 53 4.16 7.11 -9.74
C TYR A 53 4.69 8.50 -10.11
N PHE A 54 5.68 9.01 -9.36
CA PHE A 54 6.35 10.26 -9.70
C PHE A 54 7.09 10.16 -11.04
N SER A 55 7.85 9.08 -11.27
CA SER A 55 8.54 8.83 -12.53
C SER A 55 7.55 8.66 -13.69
N SER A 56 6.46 7.92 -13.48
CA SER A 56 5.39 7.76 -14.48
C SER A 56 4.71 9.09 -14.81
N LEU A 57 4.48 9.95 -13.82
CA LEU A 57 3.93 11.29 -14.03
C LEU A 57 4.84 12.13 -14.94
N GLN A 58 6.16 12.11 -14.71
CA GLN A 58 7.11 12.85 -15.56
C GLN A 58 7.07 12.34 -17.00
N ILE A 59 7.10 11.02 -17.20
CA ILE A 59 7.09 10.40 -18.52
C ILE A 59 5.78 10.70 -19.25
N THR A 60 4.63 10.52 -18.61
CA THR A 60 3.33 10.76 -19.24
C THR A 60 3.08 12.22 -19.52
N LEU A 61 3.55 13.13 -18.67
CA LEU A 61 3.45 14.57 -18.90
C LEU A 61 4.31 15.02 -20.08
N GLN A 62 5.55 14.52 -20.19
CA GLN A 62 6.40 14.80 -21.34
C GLN A 62 5.79 14.28 -22.64
N ALA A 63 5.24 13.05 -22.62
CA ALA A 63 4.53 12.48 -23.76
C ALA A 63 3.30 13.31 -24.14
N ALA A 64 2.52 13.77 -23.17
CA ALA A 64 1.36 14.63 -23.39
C ALA A 64 1.74 15.94 -24.09
N LEU A 65 2.78 16.61 -23.60
CA LEU A 65 3.25 17.86 -24.18
C LEU A 65 3.86 17.66 -25.59
N TYR A 66 4.57 16.55 -25.79
CA TYR A 66 5.16 16.23 -27.10
C TYR A 66 4.09 15.90 -28.14
N THR A 67 3.04 15.16 -27.77
CA THR A 67 1.97 14.74 -28.69
C THR A 67 0.93 15.83 -28.92
N ALA A 68 0.89 16.87 -28.08
CA ALA A 68 -0.04 17.98 -28.23
C ALA A 68 0.14 18.67 -29.61
N GLY A 69 -0.91 18.64 -30.42
CA GLY A 69 -0.92 19.22 -31.77
C GLY A 69 -0.11 18.45 -32.84
N ARG A 70 0.51 17.31 -32.51
CA ARG A 70 1.30 16.49 -33.44
C ARG A 70 0.71 15.10 -33.68
N ALA A 71 -0.04 14.58 -32.72
CA ALA A 71 -0.68 13.27 -32.78
C ALA A 71 -2.22 13.39 -32.83
N PRO A 72 -2.93 12.31 -33.18
CA PRO A 72 -4.38 12.26 -33.06
C PRO A 72 -4.87 12.67 -31.68
N ILE A 73 -6.00 13.37 -31.63
CA ILE A 73 -6.59 13.90 -30.37
C ILE A 73 -6.76 12.80 -29.33
N ALA A 74 -7.17 11.59 -29.74
CA ALA A 74 -7.36 10.46 -28.83
C ALA A 74 -6.06 10.05 -28.12
N GLN A 75 -4.93 10.01 -28.84
CA GLN A 75 -3.62 9.66 -28.25
C GLN A 75 -3.10 10.76 -27.34
N SER A 76 -3.26 12.02 -27.74
CA SER A 76 -2.84 13.16 -26.94
C SER A 76 -3.66 13.24 -25.64
N SER A 77 -4.99 13.10 -25.71
CA SER A 77 -5.87 13.10 -24.54
C SER A 77 -5.58 11.95 -23.59
N TYR A 78 -5.23 10.78 -24.10
CA TYR A 78 -4.81 9.65 -23.27
C TYR A 78 -3.62 10.01 -22.34
N PHE A 79 -2.57 10.63 -22.88
CA PHE A 79 -1.41 11.01 -22.07
C PHE A 79 -1.73 12.11 -21.03
N PHE A 80 -2.61 13.05 -21.35
CA PHE A 80 -3.07 14.05 -20.38
C PHE A 80 -3.89 13.40 -19.24
N ILE A 81 -4.81 12.48 -19.58
CA ILE A 81 -5.61 11.74 -18.59
C ILE A 81 -4.67 10.87 -17.72
N ALA A 82 -3.74 10.13 -18.33
CA ALA A 82 -2.76 9.31 -17.61
C ALA A 82 -1.91 10.16 -16.64
N SER A 83 -1.48 11.36 -17.05
CA SER A 83 -0.76 12.29 -16.17
C SER A 83 -1.62 12.72 -14.99
N GLY A 84 -2.89 13.05 -15.22
CA GLY A 84 -3.84 13.39 -14.16
C GLY A 84 -4.06 12.24 -13.16
N VAL A 85 -4.21 11.02 -13.67
CA VAL A 85 -4.35 9.81 -12.83
C VAL A 85 -3.10 9.57 -11.99
N ASN A 86 -1.90 9.66 -12.59
CA ASN A 86 -0.63 9.51 -11.86
C ASN A 86 -0.47 10.58 -10.77
N PHE A 87 -0.87 11.82 -11.05
CA PHE A 87 -0.82 12.90 -10.07
C PHE A 87 -1.76 12.64 -8.88
N ILE A 88 -3.01 12.24 -9.14
CA ILE A 88 -3.99 11.90 -8.09
C ILE A 88 -3.48 10.70 -7.27
N ALA A 89 -2.94 9.67 -7.91
CA ALA A 89 -2.38 8.51 -7.25
C ALA A 89 -1.21 8.91 -6.32
N LEU A 90 -0.33 9.81 -6.77
CA LEU A 90 0.78 10.33 -5.96
C LEU A 90 0.27 11.06 -4.71
N LEU A 91 -0.75 11.92 -4.83
CA LEU A 91 -1.38 12.59 -3.70
C LEU A 91 -1.99 11.58 -2.72
N TYR A 92 -2.62 10.52 -3.24
CA TYR A 92 -3.21 9.47 -2.41
C TYR A 92 -2.15 8.63 -1.68
N ILE A 93 -0.98 8.38 -2.30
CA ILE A 93 0.16 7.73 -1.65
C ILE A 93 0.70 8.59 -0.50
N ILE A 94 0.85 9.90 -0.71
CA ILE A 94 1.27 10.85 0.33
C ILE A 94 0.26 10.85 1.49
N TYR A 95 -1.03 10.88 1.19
CA TYR A 95 -2.09 10.77 2.20
C TYR A 95 -2.00 9.46 2.99
N THR A 96 -1.87 8.31 2.30
CA THR A 96 -1.74 6.99 2.93
C THR A 96 -0.49 6.90 3.80
N THR A 97 0.63 7.47 3.35
CA THR A 97 1.88 7.55 4.13
C THR A 97 1.68 8.40 5.38
N SER A 98 0.97 9.54 5.28
CA SER A 98 0.61 10.36 6.44
C SER A 98 -0.24 9.59 7.46
N LEU A 99 -1.24 8.82 7.00
CA LEU A 99 -2.03 7.95 7.87
C LEU A 99 -1.17 6.90 8.58
N PHE A 100 -0.18 6.36 7.87
CA PHE A 100 0.75 5.38 8.40
C PHE A 100 1.58 5.95 9.55
N VAL A 101 2.21 7.10 9.34
CA VAL A 101 3.03 7.79 10.37
C VAL A 101 2.16 8.20 11.56
N ARG A 102 0.95 8.69 11.31
CA ARG A 102 0.00 9.13 12.34
C ARG A 102 -0.77 7.98 13.00
N LYS A 103 -0.56 6.74 12.58
CA LYS A 103 -1.19 5.52 13.12
C LYS A 103 -2.72 5.57 13.15
N LYS A 104 -3.33 6.10 12.10
CA LYS A 104 -4.79 6.24 12.02
C LYS A 104 -5.48 4.91 11.71
N ARG A 105 -6.67 4.70 12.30
CA ARG A 105 -7.53 3.51 12.06
C ARG A 105 -7.93 3.34 10.59
N ALA A 106 -7.96 4.42 9.84
CA ALA A 106 -8.31 4.40 8.41
C ALA A 106 -7.21 3.80 7.52
N LEU A 107 -5.99 3.59 8.04
CA LEU A 107 -4.86 3.10 7.22
C LEU A 107 -5.13 1.76 6.53
N PRO A 108 -5.63 0.69 7.20
CA PRO A 108 -5.86 -0.60 6.54
C PRO A 108 -6.77 -0.47 5.31
N LEU A 109 -7.85 0.32 5.45
CA LEU A 109 -8.77 0.58 4.34
C LEU A 109 -8.11 1.40 3.24
N ALA A 110 -7.42 2.50 3.60
CA ALA A 110 -6.74 3.35 2.62
C ALA A 110 -5.66 2.58 1.85
N TYR A 111 -4.88 1.74 2.52
CA TYR A 111 -3.86 0.92 1.88
C TYR A 111 -4.46 -0.15 0.96
N THR A 112 -5.55 -0.81 1.40
CA THR A 112 -6.30 -1.77 0.57
C THR A 112 -6.86 -1.11 -0.69
N LEU A 113 -7.46 0.07 -0.57
CA LEU A 113 -7.96 0.84 -1.71
C LEU A 113 -6.82 1.24 -2.65
N LEU A 114 -5.69 1.70 -2.11
CA LEU A 114 -4.50 2.03 -2.91
C LEU A 114 -4.07 0.86 -3.81
N LEU A 115 -3.98 -0.34 -3.25
CA LEU A 115 -3.56 -1.54 -3.99
C LEU A 115 -4.62 -2.00 -4.98
N ALA A 116 -5.89 -2.10 -4.57
CA ALA A 116 -6.98 -2.58 -5.41
C ALA A 116 -7.25 -1.64 -6.60
N VAL A 117 -7.34 -0.33 -6.33
CA VAL A 117 -7.54 0.68 -7.38
C VAL A 117 -6.29 0.76 -8.27
N GLY A 118 -5.09 0.62 -7.71
CA GLY A 118 -3.85 0.55 -8.48
C GLY A 118 -3.84 -0.57 -9.51
N VAL A 119 -4.26 -1.80 -9.13
CA VAL A 119 -4.41 -2.92 -10.07
C VAL A 119 -5.43 -2.60 -11.15
N ALA A 120 -6.59 -2.04 -10.78
CA ALA A 120 -7.64 -1.70 -11.74
C ALA A 120 -7.17 -0.65 -12.77
N ILE A 121 -6.45 0.38 -12.31
CA ILE A 121 -5.86 1.42 -13.18
C ILE A 121 -4.85 0.81 -14.14
N MET A 122 -3.96 -0.07 -13.67
CA MET A 122 -2.95 -0.71 -14.53
C MET A 122 -3.58 -1.61 -15.59
N LEU A 123 -4.64 -2.34 -15.27
CA LEU A 123 -5.38 -3.16 -16.24
C LEU A 123 -6.11 -2.28 -17.26
N LEU A 124 -6.70 -1.19 -16.83
CA LEU A 124 -7.36 -0.23 -17.72
C LEU A 124 -6.35 0.44 -18.65
N ASP A 125 -5.20 0.84 -18.12
CA ASP A 125 -4.10 1.44 -18.88
C ASP A 125 -3.59 0.48 -19.98
N LEU A 126 -3.41 -0.81 -19.63
CA LEU A 126 -3.04 -1.84 -20.60
C LEU A 126 -4.07 -1.99 -21.70
N ALA A 127 -5.38 -1.98 -21.37
CA ALA A 127 -6.46 -2.07 -22.35
C ALA A 127 -6.51 -0.84 -23.27
N CYS A 128 -6.38 0.36 -22.70
CA CYS A 128 -6.33 1.62 -23.45
C CYS A 128 -5.12 1.67 -24.39
N THR A 129 -3.95 1.26 -23.89
CA THR A 129 -2.73 1.18 -24.71
C THR A 129 -2.92 0.25 -25.90
N LYS A 130 -3.49 -0.94 -25.68
CA LYS A 130 -3.74 -1.89 -26.77
C LYS A 130 -4.73 -1.35 -27.81
N TYR A 131 -5.73 -0.59 -27.38
CA TYR A 131 -6.74 -0.01 -28.26
C TYR A 131 -6.19 1.19 -29.06
N LEU A 132 -5.44 2.09 -28.42
CA LEU A 132 -4.94 3.32 -29.04
C LEU A 132 -3.65 3.14 -29.83
N PHE A 133 -2.87 2.11 -29.49
CA PHE A 133 -1.57 1.82 -30.08
C PHE A 133 -1.48 0.33 -30.49
N PRO A 134 -2.24 -0.10 -31.51
CA PRO A 134 -2.33 -1.52 -31.90
C PRO A 134 -0.98 -2.09 -32.34
N ASP A 135 -0.08 -1.26 -32.85
CA ASP A 135 1.26 -1.64 -33.32
C ASP A 135 2.23 -1.92 -32.15
N VAL A 136 1.90 -1.52 -30.95
CA VAL A 136 2.73 -1.81 -29.77
C VAL A 136 2.50 -3.26 -29.33
N ALA A 137 3.51 -4.08 -29.46
CA ALA A 137 3.48 -5.45 -28.97
C ALA A 137 3.46 -5.44 -27.44
N LEU A 138 2.48 -6.16 -26.85
CA LEU A 138 2.45 -6.37 -25.40
C LEU A 138 3.52 -7.41 -25.06
N GLY A 139 4.63 -6.94 -24.53
CA GLY A 139 5.76 -7.76 -24.10
C GLY A 139 5.79 -8.00 -22.60
N TYR A 140 6.83 -8.69 -22.18
CA TYR A 140 7.11 -8.98 -20.78
C TYR A 140 7.17 -7.70 -19.89
N GLU A 141 7.72 -6.62 -20.44
CA GLU A 141 7.92 -5.35 -19.72
C GLU A 141 6.60 -4.67 -19.31
N GLN A 142 5.53 -4.86 -20.10
CA GLN A 142 4.20 -4.30 -19.79
C GLN A 142 3.41 -5.16 -18.82
N ILE A 143 3.57 -6.48 -18.88
CA ILE A 143 2.77 -7.42 -18.08
C ILE A 143 3.39 -7.62 -16.68
N MET A 144 4.70 -7.65 -16.57
CA MET A 144 5.39 -7.98 -15.32
C MET A 144 5.12 -6.99 -14.17
N PRO A 145 5.04 -5.68 -14.39
CA PRO A 145 4.65 -4.75 -13.34
C PRO A 145 3.26 -5.03 -12.77
N ILE A 146 2.29 -5.37 -13.64
CA ILE A 146 0.91 -5.70 -13.23
C ILE A 146 0.92 -6.96 -12.37
N PHE A 147 1.63 -8.02 -12.80
CA PHE A 147 1.74 -9.26 -12.05
C PHE A 147 2.35 -9.04 -10.66
N ARG A 148 3.45 -8.26 -10.57
CA ARG A 148 4.06 -7.89 -9.28
C ARG A 148 3.09 -7.14 -8.38
N HIS A 149 2.29 -6.22 -8.94
CA HIS A 149 1.32 -5.45 -8.19
C HIS A 149 0.19 -6.31 -7.66
N ILE A 150 -0.30 -7.27 -8.46
CA ILE A 150 -1.29 -8.26 -8.05
C ILE A 150 -0.76 -9.14 -6.91
N LEU A 151 0.45 -9.70 -7.06
CA LEU A 151 1.08 -10.49 -5.99
C LEU A 151 1.22 -9.68 -4.71
N HIS A 152 1.63 -8.43 -4.82
CA HIS A 152 1.75 -7.54 -3.69
C HIS A 152 0.39 -7.30 -3.01
N ALA A 153 -0.67 -7.05 -3.79
CA ALA A 153 -2.02 -6.90 -3.28
C ALA A 153 -2.52 -8.18 -2.59
N CYS A 154 -2.28 -9.36 -3.17
CA CYS A 154 -2.68 -10.65 -2.59
C CYS A 154 -2.01 -10.93 -1.23
N ILE A 155 -0.80 -10.42 -1.00
CA ILE A 155 -0.09 -10.60 0.28
C ILE A 155 -0.55 -9.55 1.30
N TRP A 156 -0.58 -8.28 0.92
CA TRP A 156 -0.77 -7.19 1.88
C TRP A 156 -2.22 -6.91 2.23
N ILE A 157 -3.18 -7.13 1.32
CA ILE A 157 -4.60 -6.93 1.64
C ILE A 157 -5.03 -7.85 2.79
N PRO A 158 -4.81 -9.18 2.73
CA PRO A 158 -5.13 -10.04 3.87
C PRO A 158 -4.35 -9.69 5.13
N TYR A 159 -3.06 -9.35 5.00
CA TYR A 159 -2.24 -8.97 6.13
C TYR A 159 -2.84 -7.77 6.90
N PHE A 160 -3.26 -6.72 6.20
CA PHE A 160 -3.85 -5.55 6.85
C PHE A 160 -5.21 -5.84 7.50
N HIS A 161 -5.97 -6.80 7.00
CA HIS A 161 -7.28 -7.17 7.55
C HIS A 161 -7.20 -8.16 8.71
N TYR A 162 -6.29 -9.12 8.64
CA TYR A 162 -6.25 -10.23 9.62
C TYR A 162 -5.18 -10.04 10.71
N SER A 163 -4.15 -9.25 10.48
CA SER A 163 -3.05 -9.10 11.44
C SER A 163 -3.50 -8.43 12.73
N VAL A 164 -3.35 -9.14 13.84
CA VAL A 164 -3.57 -8.63 15.21
C VAL A 164 -2.66 -7.43 15.49
N ARG A 165 -1.43 -7.46 14.97
CA ARG A 165 -0.47 -6.37 15.13
C ARG A 165 -0.94 -5.09 14.47
N VAL A 166 -1.49 -5.16 13.26
CA VAL A 166 -2.08 -4.00 12.56
C VAL A 166 -3.22 -3.40 13.39
N LYS A 167 -4.14 -4.24 13.86
CA LYS A 167 -5.29 -3.81 14.67
C LYS A 167 -4.87 -3.12 15.99
N LYS A 168 -3.78 -3.58 16.61
CA LYS A 168 -3.27 -3.01 17.87
C LYS A 168 -2.38 -1.78 17.67
N THR A 169 -1.75 -1.60 16.49
CA THR A 169 -0.89 -0.45 16.17
C THR A 169 -1.67 0.75 15.65
N PHE A 170 -2.70 0.53 14.84
CA PHE A 170 -3.52 1.57 14.20
C PHE A 170 -4.86 1.75 14.92
N ILE A 171 -4.81 2.34 16.10
CA ILE A 171 -5.96 2.51 17.02
C ILE A 171 -6.50 3.94 17.12
N ARG A 172 -5.84 4.92 16.50
CA ARG A 172 -6.19 6.35 16.57
C ARG A 172 -7.02 6.83 15.39
#